data_c6da7b0c3e7968b1ae9d29fb1b165f69
#
_entry.id   c6da7b0c3e7968b1ae9d29fb1b165f69
#
_cell.length_a   1.000
_cell.length_b   1.000
_cell.length_c   1.000
_cell.angle_alpha   90.00
_cell.angle_beta   90.00
_cell.angle_gamma   90.00
#
_symmetry.space_group_name_H-M   'P 1'
#
loop_
_entity.id
_entity.type
_entity.pdbx_description
1 polymer ?
#
loop_
_entity_poly.entity_id
_entity_poly.type
_entity_poly.pdbx_seq_one_letter_code
_entity_poly.pdbx_strand_id
1 'polypeptide(L)'
;MTIPMKKLLPFLLFAPLCAQAQPLGAGTYKYVEWGVHGGADIRKMLVIEVLPNSQYCLLSIMDYKEDSAAGRWQRSGNSIRLGNGLRLQQRNGQVYAGQQAVQYEPYASKDREDYAAGVCKEIEGNSTPSR
;
A
#
# COMPACT_ATOMS: atom_id res chain seq x y z
N MET A 1 -22.81 43.46 14.32
CA MET A 1 -22.48 43.00 14.00
C MET A 1 -21.78 42.13 14.04
N THR A 2 -21.37 41.49 14.02
CA THR A 2 -20.76 40.69 14.20
C THR A 2 -20.83 39.77 13.50
N ILE A 3 -21.18 39.41 12.94
CA ILE A 3 -21.32 38.65 12.17
C ILE A 3 -20.36 37.98 11.66
N PRO A 4 -19.58 38.22 11.53
CA PRO A 4 -18.56 37.68 10.91
C PRO A 4 -18.27 36.36 11.23
N MET A 5 -18.29 36.13 12.26
CA MET A 5 -17.99 34.96 12.74
C MET A 5 -18.46 33.95 11.95
N LYS A 6 -19.45 34.09 11.62
CA LYS A 6 -20.05 33.13 10.98
C LYS A 6 -19.25 32.74 9.87
N LYS A 7 -18.66 33.51 9.29
CA LYS A 7 -18.00 33.16 8.20
C LYS A 7 -16.96 32.21 8.47
N LEU A 8 -16.51 32.15 9.57
CA LEU A 8 -15.51 31.26 9.83
C LEU A 8 -15.89 29.87 9.65
N LEU A 9 -17.07 29.58 9.92
CA LEU A 9 -17.55 28.27 9.85
C LEU A 9 -17.27 27.57 8.55
N PRO A 10 -17.55 28.18 7.50
CA PRO A 10 -17.37 27.52 6.23
C PRO A 10 -15.96 27.11 6.02
N PHE A 11 -15.05 27.89 6.44
CA PHE A 11 -13.71 27.55 6.25
C PHE A 11 -13.36 26.29 6.91
N LEU A 12 -13.85 26.13 8.05
CA LEU A 12 -13.55 24.95 8.77
C LEU A 12 -13.96 23.73 8.04
N LEU A 13 -14.98 23.84 7.30
CA LEU A 13 -15.45 22.70 6.59
C LEU A 13 -14.49 22.23 5.58
N PHE A 14 -13.76 23.10 4.98
CA PHE A 14 -12.85 22.68 3.98
C PHE A 14 -11.64 22.01 4.55
N ALA A 15 -11.24 22.43 5.68
CA ALA A 15 -10.09 21.83 6.29
C ALA A 15 -10.20 20.33 6.36
N PRO A 16 -11.30 19.80 6.81
CA PRO A 16 -11.43 18.37 6.89
C PRO A 16 -11.28 17.69 5.56
N LEU A 17 -11.72 18.33 4.52
CA LEU A 17 -11.60 17.74 3.24
C LEU A 17 -10.17 17.58 2.87
N CYS A 18 -9.37 18.55 3.14
CA CYS A 18 -7.99 18.45 2.82
C CYS A 18 -7.33 17.36 3.62
N ALA A 19 -7.82 17.14 4.79
CA ALA A 19 -7.20 16.18 5.65
C ALA A 19 -7.60 14.77 5.32
N GLN A 20 -8.41 14.58 4.32
CA GLN A 20 -8.85 13.25 4.02
C GLN A 20 -7.85 12.38 3.35
N ALA A 21 -6.72 12.92 2.95
CA ALA A 21 -5.70 12.09 2.42
C ALA A 21 -5.28 11.16 3.55
N GLN A 22 -5.47 9.88 3.34
CA GLN A 22 -5.21 8.92 4.36
C GLN A 22 -3.72 8.68 4.50
N PRO A 23 -3.17 8.75 5.70
CA PRO A 23 -1.75 8.48 5.84
C PRO A 23 -1.45 7.04 5.52
N LEU A 24 -0.34 6.80 4.91
CA LEU A 24 0.05 5.45 4.59
C LEU A 24 0.45 4.72 5.85
N GLY A 25 0.23 3.42 5.87
CA GLY A 25 0.58 2.62 7.01
C GLY A 25 0.36 1.16 6.71
N ALA A 26 0.04 0.38 7.73
CA ALA A 26 -0.21 -1.03 7.55
C ALA A 26 -1.42 -1.23 6.65
N GLY A 27 -1.34 -2.22 5.81
CA GLY A 27 -2.41 -2.50 4.87
C GLY A 27 -1.89 -3.15 3.62
N THR A 28 -2.75 -3.22 2.62
CA THR A 28 -2.44 -3.84 1.34
C THR A 28 -2.26 -2.77 0.27
N TYR A 29 -1.20 -2.87 -0.49
CA TYR A 29 -0.94 -1.98 -1.61
C TYR A 29 -0.94 -2.85 -2.85
N LYS A 30 -1.82 -2.57 -3.79
CA LYS A 30 -2.08 -3.51 -4.86
C LYS A 30 -2.26 -2.89 -6.24
N TYR A 31 -1.80 -3.56 -7.25
CA TYR A 31 -2.01 -3.19 -8.64
C TYR A 31 -2.11 -4.47 -9.46
N VAL A 32 -3.09 -4.53 -10.36
CA VAL A 32 -3.27 -5.70 -11.22
C VAL A 32 -3.56 -5.23 -12.64
N GLU A 33 -2.88 -5.83 -13.59
CA GLU A 33 -3.13 -5.54 -14.99
C GLU A 33 -3.36 -6.87 -15.70
N TRP A 34 -4.51 -7.01 -16.32
CA TRP A 34 -4.87 -8.25 -16.99
C TRP A 34 -4.25 -8.34 -18.37
N GLY A 35 -4.10 -9.54 -18.87
CA GLY A 35 -3.54 -9.72 -20.18
C GLY A 35 -4.47 -9.28 -21.27
N VAL A 36 -3.90 -9.02 -22.44
CA VAL A 36 -4.69 -8.47 -23.54
C VAL A 36 -5.60 -9.47 -24.20
N HIS A 37 -5.39 -10.72 -23.96
CA HIS A 37 -6.23 -11.70 -24.62
C HIS A 37 -7.45 -12.08 -23.81
N GLY A 38 -7.84 -11.17 -22.95
CA GLY A 38 -9.10 -11.27 -22.28
C GLY A 38 -9.31 -12.48 -21.45
N GLY A 39 -8.41 -13.14 -21.10
CA GLY A 39 -8.60 -14.27 -20.29
C GLY A 39 -8.38 -13.97 -18.86
N ALA A 40 -8.08 -14.95 -18.12
CA ALA A 40 -7.79 -14.81 -16.75
C ALA A 40 -6.31 -14.57 -16.53
N ASP A 41 -5.59 -14.26 -17.56
CA ASP A 41 -4.17 -14.05 -17.44
C ASP A 41 -3.86 -12.77 -16.73
N ILE A 42 -2.98 -12.82 -15.76
CA ILE A 42 -2.50 -11.64 -15.10
C ILE A 42 -1.15 -11.33 -15.69
N ARG A 43 -1.05 -10.23 -16.39
CA ARG A 43 0.20 -9.87 -17.02
C ARG A 43 1.14 -9.17 -16.05
N LYS A 44 0.57 -8.31 -15.21
CA LYS A 44 1.33 -7.61 -14.22
C LYS A 44 0.55 -7.58 -12.93
N MET A 45 1.21 -7.76 -11.83
CA MET A 45 0.56 -7.66 -10.55
C MET A 45 1.59 -7.27 -9.52
N LEU A 46 1.17 -6.46 -8.58
CA LEU A 46 2.01 -6.11 -7.46
C LEU A 46 1.11 -6.12 -6.24
N VAL A 47 1.45 -6.91 -5.26
CA VAL A 47 0.73 -6.93 -4.00
C VAL A 47 1.75 -6.82 -2.89
N ILE A 48 1.62 -5.80 -2.07
CA ILE A 48 2.51 -5.58 -0.96
C ILE A 48 1.68 -5.57 0.30
N GLU A 49 2.02 -6.42 1.26
CA GLU A 49 1.37 -6.42 2.55
C GLU A 49 2.31 -5.78 3.55
N VAL A 50 1.88 -4.68 4.14
CA VAL A 50 2.66 -3.97 5.13
C VAL A 50 2.01 -4.24 6.47
N LEU A 51 2.69 -4.99 7.31
CA LEU A 51 2.10 -5.45 8.57
C LEU A 51 2.45 -4.50 9.72
N PRO A 52 1.60 -4.44 10.73
CA PRO A 52 1.87 -3.49 11.83
C PRO A 52 3.14 -3.79 12.63
N ASN A 53 3.64 -5.01 12.54
CA ASN A 53 4.82 -5.39 13.31
C ASN A 53 6.14 -5.10 12.61
N SER A 54 6.14 -4.15 11.70
CA SER A 54 7.32 -3.73 10.94
C SER A 54 7.79 -4.73 9.91
N GLN A 55 6.95 -5.67 9.57
CA GLN A 55 7.30 -6.64 8.54
C GLN A 55 6.49 -6.38 7.28
N TYR A 56 7.01 -6.78 6.15
CA TYR A 56 6.26 -6.67 4.91
C TYR A 56 6.58 -7.88 4.04
N CYS A 57 5.74 -8.13 3.08
CA CYS A 57 6.05 -9.07 2.02
C CYS A 57 5.47 -8.53 0.73
N LEU A 58 6.00 -9.04 -0.35
CA LEU A 58 5.67 -8.53 -1.67
C LEU A 58 5.63 -9.68 -2.65
N LEU A 59 4.63 -9.67 -3.50
CA LEU A 59 4.52 -10.62 -4.58
C LEU A 59 4.31 -9.82 -5.85
N SER A 60 5.08 -10.10 -6.87
CA SER A 60 4.93 -9.38 -8.13
C SER A 60 4.94 -10.35 -9.31
N ILE A 61 4.23 -9.95 -10.35
CA ILE A 61 4.24 -10.64 -11.61
C ILE A 61 4.51 -9.59 -12.67
N MET A 62 5.56 -9.80 -13.45
CA MET A 62 5.90 -8.88 -14.51
C MET A 62 6.08 -9.68 -15.77
N ASP A 63 5.23 -9.43 -16.74
CA ASP A 63 5.24 -10.17 -17.98
C ASP A 63 5.24 -11.66 -17.70
N TYR A 64 4.32 -12.04 -16.82
CA TYR A 64 4.09 -13.45 -16.45
C TYR A 64 5.21 -14.08 -15.62
N LYS A 65 6.18 -13.30 -15.22
CA LYS A 65 7.26 -13.81 -14.38
C LYS A 65 7.02 -13.41 -12.93
N GLU A 66 6.99 -14.38 -12.07
CA GLU A 66 6.67 -14.18 -10.67
C GLU A 66 7.91 -13.97 -9.83
N ASP A 67 7.82 -13.08 -8.87
CA ASP A 67 8.90 -12.81 -7.94
C ASP A 67 8.31 -12.44 -6.60
N SER A 68 9.06 -12.63 -5.54
CA SER A 68 8.57 -12.30 -4.21
C SER A 68 9.71 -11.84 -3.32
N ALA A 69 9.34 -11.15 -2.26
CA ALA A 69 10.31 -10.64 -1.30
C ALA A 69 9.62 -10.49 0.04
N ALA A 70 10.41 -10.49 1.11
CA ALA A 70 9.89 -10.28 2.44
C ALA A 70 10.98 -9.63 3.27
N GLY A 71 10.60 -8.90 4.29
CA GLY A 71 11.58 -8.22 5.13
C GLY A 71 10.92 -7.26 6.08
N ARG A 72 11.60 -6.18 6.37
CA ARG A 72 11.09 -5.20 7.30
C ARG A 72 10.87 -3.86 6.60
N TRP A 73 9.99 -3.06 7.17
CA TRP A 73 9.73 -1.74 6.62
C TRP A 73 9.89 -0.70 7.73
N GLN A 74 10.08 0.52 7.31
CA GLN A 74 10.14 1.61 8.27
C GLN A 74 9.55 2.86 7.65
N ARG A 75 9.06 3.72 8.52
CA ARG A 75 8.47 4.96 8.08
C ARG A 75 9.56 6.00 7.87
N SER A 76 9.43 6.78 6.84
CA SER A 76 10.37 7.83 6.55
C SER A 76 9.55 9.06 6.17
N GLY A 77 9.27 9.90 7.14
CA GLY A 77 8.40 11.04 6.91
C GLY A 77 7.01 10.57 6.53
N ASN A 78 6.53 10.99 5.38
CA ASN A 78 5.22 10.59 4.90
C ASN A 78 5.27 9.37 4.00
N SER A 79 6.39 8.72 3.93
CA SER A 79 6.51 7.57 3.07
C SER A 79 6.92 6.35 3.88
N ILE A 80 6.88 5.20 3.24
CA ILE A 80 7.30 3.95 3.84
C ILE A 80 8.39 3.37 2.98
N ARG A 81 9.46 2.93 3.58
CA ARG A 81 10.54 2.32 2.85
C ARG A 81 10.60 0.84 3.19
N LEU A 82 10.55 0.00 2.18
CA LEU A 82 10.66 -1.43 2.38
C LEU A 82 12.13 -1.82 2.36
N GLY A 83 12.43 -2.95 3.00
CA GLY A 83 13.81 -3.38 3.12
C GLY A 83 14.50 -3.64 1.80
N ASN A 84 13.74 -3.89 0.74
CA ASN A 84 14.35 -4.10 -0.57
C ASN A 84 14.59 -2.78 -1.31
N GLY A 85 14.33 -1.65 -0.66
CA GLY A 85 14.56 -0.35 -1.27
C GLY A 85 13.35 0.29 -1.90
N LEU A 86 12.28 -0.44 -2.07
CA LEU A 86 11.09 0.12 -2.68
C LEU A 86 10.45 1.11 -1.72
N ARG A 87 9.92 2.19 -2.24
CA ARG A 87 9.31 3.21 -1.42
C ARG A 87 7.84 3.37 -1.76
N LEU A 88 7.01 3.43 -0.73
CA LEU A 88 5.58 3.69 -0.88
C LEU A 88 5.34 5.13 -0.50
N GLN A 89 4.73 5.90 -1.37
CA GLN A 89 4.50 7.29 -1.06
C GLN A 89 3.26 7.82 -1.77
N GLN A 90 2.77 8.91 -1.28
CA GLN A 90 1.57 9.52 -1.80
C GLN A 90 1.95 10.79 -2.51
N ARG A 91 1.45 10.99 -3.72
CA ARG A 91 1.68 12.21 -4.47
C ARG A 91 0.37 12.61 -5.12
N ASN A 92 -0.07 13.82 -4.86
CA ASN A 92 -1.31 14.33 -5.46
C ASN A 92 -2.50 13.41 -5.24
N GLY A 93 -2.58 12.84 -4.06
CA GLY A 93 -3.71 11.99 -3.73
C GLY A 93 -3.62 10.57 -4.23
N GLN A 94 -2.57 10.24 -4.94
CA GLN A 94 -2.40 8.91 -5.48
C GLN A 94 -1.23 8.23 -4.78
N VAL A 95 -1.40 6.95 -4.44
CA VAL A 95 -0.35 6.18 -3.80
C VAL A 95 0.48 5.47 -4.86
N TYR A 96 1.77 5.48 -4.67
CA TYR A 96 2.70 4.84 -5.59
C TYR A 96 3.64 3.89 -4.86
N ALA A 97 3.94 2.78 -5.51
CA ALA A 97 5.00 1.89 -5.07
C ALA A 97 6.10 2.08 -6.11
N GLY A 98 7.13 2.85 -5.74
CA GLY A 98 8.11 3.28 -6.72
C GLY A 98 7.43 4.15 -7.76
N GLN A 99 7.45 3.72 -9.00
CA GLN A 99 6.80 4.47 -10.08
C GLN A 99 5.41 3.95 -10.39
N GLN A 100 5.00 2.86 -9.76
CA GLN A 100 3.74 2.24 -10.11
C GLN A 100 2.60 2.74 -9.21
N ALA A 101 1.54 3.24 -9.80
CA ALA A 101 0.36 3.64 -9.04
C ALA A 101 -0.30 2.39 -8.48
N VAL A 102 -0.65 2.43 -7.22
CA VAL A 102 -1.28 1.29 -6.56
C VAL A 102 -2.47 1.76 -5.74
N GLN A 103 -3.29 0.82 -5.34
CA GLN A 103 -4.40 1.10 -4.46
C GLN A 103 -4.02 0.67 -3.06
N TYR A 104 -4.22 1.54 -2.09
CA TYR A 104 -3.90 1.26 -0.70
C TYR A 104 -5.17 1.03 0.09
N GLU A 105 -5.17 -0.02 0.86
CA GLU A 105 -6.32 -0.37 1.67
C GLU A 105 -5.85 -0.79 3.05
N PRO A 106 -6.16 -0.03 4.09
CA PRO A 106 -5.80 -0.46 5.43
C PRO A 106 -6.54 -1.75 5.78
N TYR A 107 -5.99 -2.52 6.71
CA TYR A 107 -6.67 -3.74 7.10
C TYR A 107 -7.98 -3.38 7.80
N ALA A 108 -9.06 -3.95 7.31
CA ALA A 108 -10.38 -3.62 7.84
C ALA A 108 -10.66 -4.33 9.16
N SER A 109 -9.96 -5.39 9.45
CA SER A 109 -10.21 -6.16 10.65
C SER A 109 -8.96 -6.93 11.05
N LYS A 110 -8.98 -7.44 12.26
CA LYS A 110 -7.89 -8.28 12.72
C LYS A 110 -7.79 -9.55 11.88
N ASP A 111 -8.92 -10.05 11.42
CA ASP A 111 -8.90 -11.25 10.59
C ASP A 111 -8.20 -11.00 9.28
N ARG A 112 -8.43 -9.84 8.66
CA ARG A 112 -7.75 -9.51 7.42
C ARG A 112 -6.26 -9.35 7.66
N GLU A 113 -5.91 -8.75 8.78
CA GLU A 113 -4.53 -8.56 9.13
C GLU A 113 -3.84 -9.91 9.34
N ASP A 114 -4.51 -10.82 10.04
CA ASP A 114 -3.96 -12.15 10.28
C ASP A 114 -3.81 -12.94 8.98
N TYR A 115 -4.73 -12.76 8.07
CA TYR A 115 -4.63 -13.42 6.77
C TYR A 115 -3.38 -12.91 6.04
N ALA A 116 -3.17 -11.62 6.04
CA ALA A 116 -1.99 -11.04 5.39
C ALA A 116 -0.71 -11.54 6.06
N ALA A 117 -0.71 -11.64 7.37
CA ALA A 117 0.46 -12.15 8.07
C ALA A 117 0.76 -13.59 7.67
N GLY A 118 -0.29 -14.37 7.47
CA GLY A 118 -0.10 -15.74 7.01
C GLY A 118 0.47 -15.82 5.62
N VAL A 119 0.00 -14.93 4.73
CA VAL A 119 0.52 -14.87 3.37
C VAL A 119 2.00 -14.51 3.41
N CYS A 120 2.36 -13.53 4.23
CA CYS A 120 3.75 -13.12 4.33
C CYS A 120 4.64 -14.23 4.86
N LYS A 121 4.12 -14.98 5.80
CA LYS A 121 4.88 -16.07 6.35
C LYS A 121 5.16 -17.11 5.27
N GLU A 122 4.19 -17.37 4.45
CA GLU A 122 4.33 -18.32 3.38
C GLU A 122 5.34 -17.83 2.35
N ILE A 123 5.27 -16.58 1.98
CA ILE A 123 6.20 -15.99 1.02
C ILE A 123 7.61 -16.04 1.58
N GLU A 124 7.77 -15.71 2.85
CA GLU A 124 9.07 -15.71 3.47
C GLU A 124 9.68 -17.10 3.46
N GLY A 125 8.88 -18.11 3.73
CA GLY A 125 9.37 -19.47 3.72
C GLY A 125 9.79 -19.91 2.33
N ASN A 126 9.04 -19.50 1.33
CA ASN A 126 9.33 -19.90 -0.04
C ASN A 126 10.46 -19.11 -0.69
N SER A 127 10.67 -17.91 -0.25
CA SER A 127 11.70 -17.08 -0.88
C SER A 127 13.01 -17.14 -0.16
N THR A 128 13.14 -17.95 0.84
CA THR A 128 14.36 -18.06 1.56
C THR A 128 15.45 -18.53 0.63
N PRO A 129 16.52 -17.84 0.57
CA PRO A 129 17.57 -18.22 -0.30
C PRO A 129 18.18 -19.46 0.17
N SER A 130 18.44 -20.25 -0.67
CA SER A 130 19.03 -21.37 -0.23
C SER A 130 20.42 -21.06 0.02
N ARG A 131 20.70 -20.42 0.07
CA ARG A 131 21.76 -20.11 0.41
C ARG A 131 22.38 -20.36 0.20
#